data_0347b7a5b81a4b0f9974f03f397e907c
#
_entry.id   0347b7a5b81a4b0f9974f03f397e907c
#
_cell.length_a   1.000
_cell.length_b   1.000
_cell.length_c   1.000
_cell.angle_alpha   90.00
_cell.angle_beta   90.00
_cell.angle_gamma   90.00
#
_symmetry.space_group_name_H-M   'P 1'
#
loop_
_entity.id
_entity.type
_entity.pdbx_description
1 polymer ?
#
loop_
_entity_poly.entity_id
_entity_poly.type
_entity_poly.pdbx_seq_one_letter_code
_entity_poly.pdbx_strand_id
1 'polypeptide(L)'
;MTAPVSITARLRPSLAGALVTIAALALSACGATTPSSQIPTGPSRPVVGDPPEPATAAADMSQRVYTPAHLAGRERELVRVGLLLPFGARNAGARAEASHLLRAAELALFDQGDATMLLLPKDTGGTAEGGREAAESAVADGADLIIGPLFSAAADAVGEIARAARIPVIAFSTDAAVAGDGLYLLSFPPEEEVRRVTEYALDQGATRFAAITPDSAYGQLARDTYAATLGARLGFDPLPEVSSVQLPVPDGAPEGTAPRTVERSFRTGLVGSETYDGGVDSMTQAARRLARLGVETLDPREAATMNGANWQPSPGSPFQVVLLPEGGDRLRMLAPVLLYEDIDPLLVKFIGTGLWRDGSLAREPALAHGWFASAEPGARGRFEQAYEGVYRDSPSRLAGLAYDAVALAAMLAREPGRGDAQRFIEQPGGFFGVDGLFRFRPDGTIERALSVYTIQSGQFRVISPAPDQFDDAPPPRRMDRTGPS
;
A
#
# COMPACT_ATOMS: atom_id res chain seq x y z
N MET A 1 35.01 -55.94 -28.32
CA MET A 1 35.63 -56.02 -26.97
C MET A 1 35.22 -54.83 -26.22
N THR A 2 34.06 -54.88 -25.62
CA THR A 2 33.57 -53.85 -24.71
C THR A 2 32.49 -54.46 -23.84
N ALA A 3 32.69 -54.50 -22.58
CA ALA A 3 31.74 -54.99 -21.58
C ALA A 3 30.76 -53.93 -21.15
N PRO A 4 29.52 -54.26 -20.80
CA PRO A 4 28.53 -53.29 -20.29
C PRO A 4 28.57 -53.20 -18.76
N VAL A 5 28.36 -51.99 -18.27
CA VAL A 5 28.21 -51.67 -16.86
C VAL A 5 26.77 -51.87 -16.44
N SER A 6 26.53 -52.73 -15.46
CA SER A 6 25.19 -52.99 -14.85
C SER A 6 24.86 -51.94 -13.80
N ILE A 7 23.65 -51.41 -13.89
CA ILE A 7 23.02 -50.56 -12.87
C ILE A 7 22.13 -51.45 -12.00
N THR A 8 22.49 -51.61 -10.74
CA THR A 8 21.66 -52.28 -9.73
C THR A 8 20.70 -51.29 -9.05
N ALA A 9 19.42 -51.53 -9.24
CA ALA A 9 18.34 -50.87 -8.51
C ALA A 9 18.28 -51.43 -7.07
N ARG A 10 18.24 -50.55 -6.08
CA ARG A 10 17.93 -50.92 -4.69
C ARG A 10 16.49 -50.58 -4.35
N LEU A 11 15.74 -51.62 -3.96
CA LEU A 11 14.37 -51.58 -3.44
C LEU A 11 14.29 -50.89 -2.08
N ARG A 12 13.21 -50.19 -1.90
CA ARG A 12 12.69 -49.67 -0.61
C ARG A 12 11.95 -50.78 0.13
N PRO A 13 12.01 -50.87 1.47
CA PRO A 13 11.02 -51.57 2.24
C PRO A 13 9.95 -50.61 2.76
N SER A 14 8.71 -51.00 2.60
CA SER A 14 7.49 -50.52 3.22
C SER A 14 7.43 -50.93 4.69
N LEU A 15 6.99 -50.03 5.59
CA LEU A 15 6.59 -50.41 6.95
C LEU A 15 5.14 -50.00 7.15
N ALA A 16 4.38 -51.05 7.40
CA ALA A 16 2.96 -51.03 7.75
C ALA A 16 2.76 -50.80 9.25
N GLY A 17 1.72 -50.07 9.59
CA GLY A 17 0.75 -50.42 10.63
C GLY A 17 1.19 -50.42 12.09
N ALA A 18 0.65 -49.50 12.88
CA ALA A 18 0.33 -49.73 14.29
C ALA A 18 -0.99 -49.04 14.64
N LEU A 19 -2.02 -49.83 14.75
CA LEU A 19 -3.29 -49.53 15.43
C LEU A 19 -3.03 -49.52 16.95
N VAL A 20 -3.42 -48.43 17.64
CA VAL A 20 -3.51 -48.41 19.11
C VAL A 20 -4.99 -48.35 19.51
N THR A 21 -5.45 -49.44 20.09
CA THR A 21 -6.76 -49.62 20.73
C THR A 21 -6.77 -48.93 22.09
N ILE A 22 -7.74 -48.07 22.36
CA ILE A 22 -8.02 -47.48 23.66
C ILE A 22 -9.07 -48.37 24.35
N ALA A 23 -8.68 -48.99 25.47
CA ALA A 23 -9.58 -49.73 26.36
C ALA A 23 -10.19 -48.81 27.40
N ALA A 24 -11.50 -48.81 27.53
CA ALA A 24 -12.27 -48.17 28.57
C ALA A 24 -12.21 -49.02 29.86
N LEU A 25 -11.87 -48.40 30.98
CA LEU A 25 -12.03 -48.99 32.33
C LEU A 25 -13.04 -48.14 33.10
N ALA A 26 -14.16 -48.76 33.39
CA ALA A 26 -15.14 -48.31 34.37
C ALA A 26 -14.70 -48.82 35.74
N LEU A 27 -14.68 -47.98 36.76
CA LEU A 27 -14.56 -48.40 38.17
C LEU A 27 -15.65 -47.74 39.00
N SER A 28 -16.33 -48.62 39.68
CA SER A 28 -17.51 -48.46 40.53
C SER A 28 -17.22 -47.78 41.88
N ALA A 29 -18.28 -47.25 42.42
CA ALA A 29 -18.44 -46.60 43.70
C ALA A 29 -17.98 -47.39 44.92
N CYS A 30 -17.44 -46.68 45.91
CA CYS A 30 -17.57 -47.05 47.34
C CYS A 30 -17.73 -45.78 48.17
N GLY A 31 -18.83 -45.75 48.95
CA GLY A 31 -19.16 -44.68 49.85
C GLY A 31 -18.31 -44.69 51.09
N ALA A 32 -18.04 -43.50 51.60
CA ALA A 32 -17.54 -43.32 53.00
C ALA A 32 -18.36 -42.20 53.65
N THR A 33 -19.05 -42.58 54.68
CA THR A 33 -19.77 -41.72 55.63
C THR A 33 -18.77 -40.94 56.48
N THR A 34 -18.86 -39.64 56.51
CA THR A 34 -18.16 -38.77 57.46
C THR A 34 -19.12 -38.23 58.49
N PRO A 35 -18.68 -38.14 59.76
CA PRO A 35 -19.56 -37.72 60.87
C PRO A 35 -19.78 -36.21 60.88
N SER A 36 -21.01 -35.85 61.18
CA SER A 36 -21.47 -34.47 61.37
C SER A 36 -20.81 -33.86 62.61
N SER A 37 -20.00 -32.80 62.44
CA SER A 37 -19.59 -31.97 63.56
C SER A 37 -20.50 -30.74 63.62
N GLN A 38 -21.21 -30.61 64.72
CA GLN A 38 -22.07 -29.46 65.03
C GLN A 38 -21.22 -28.24 65.32
N ILE A 39 -21.48 -27.16 64.55
CA ILE A 39 -20.93 -25.80 64.76
C ILE A 39 -21.88 -25.07 65.68
N PRO A 40 -21.39 -24.39 66.78
CA PRO A 40 -22.25 -23.66 67.72
C PRO A 40 -22.90 -22.42 67.01
N THR A 41 -24.17 -22.23 67.28
CA THR A 41 -24.98 -21.09 66.87
C THR A 41 -24.48 -19.79 67.54
N GLY A 42 -23.85 -18.88 66.76
CA GLY A 42 -23.63 -17.50 67.16
C GLY A 42 -24.86 -16.62 66.91
N PRO A 43 -24.89 -15.42 67.48
CA PRO A 43 -26.11 -14.58 67.48
C PRO A 43 -26.57 -14.15 66.09
N SER A 44 -27.87 -14.15 65.89
CA SER A 44 -28.63 -13.81 64.70
C SER A 44 -28.23 -12.47 64.15
N ARG A 45 -27.78 -12.46 62.86
CA ARG A 45 -27.59 -11.27 62.04
C ARG A 45 -28.96 -10.63 61.70
N PRO A 46 -29.04 -9.30 61.65
CA PRO A 46 -30.26 -8.65 61.19
C PRO A 46 -30.56 -9.00 59.75
N VAL A 47 -31.83 -9.26 59.43
CA VAL A 47 -32.36 -9.49 58.11
C VAL A 47 -32.14 -8.21 57.29
N VAL A 48 -31.17 -8.25 56.38
CA VAL A 48 -31.04 -7.23 55.35
C VAL A 48 -32.13 -7.56 54.32
N GLY A 49 -33.03 -6.64 54.08
CA GLY A 49 -34.07 -6.77 53.07
C GLY A 49 -33.46 -7.07 51.70
N ASP A 50 -34.24 -7.77 50.88
CA ASP A 50 -33.84 -8.13 49.51
C ASP A 50 -33.27 -6.93 48.75
N PRO A 51 -32.15 -7.10 48.05
CA PRO A 51 -31.64 -6.04 47.17
C PRO A 51 -32.68 -5.78 46.09
N PRO A 52 -32.95 -4.49 45.75
CA PRO A 52 -33.87 -4.18 44.67
C PRO A 52 -33.44 -4.86 43.35
N GLU A 53 -34.40 -5.40 42.65
CA GLU A 53 -34.20 -6.07 41.36
C GLU A 53 -33.33 -5.24 40.41
N PRO A 54 -32.32 -5.84 39.76
CA PRO A 54 -31.46 -5.12 38.79
C PRO A 54 -32.10 -5.10 37.40
N ALA A 55 -33.35 -4.61 37.28
CA ALA A 55 -34.06 -4.68 36.00
C ALA A 55 -34.04 -3.38 35.16
N THR A 56 -33.44 -2.30 35.68
CA THR A 56 -33.44 -1.02 34.92
C THR A 56 -32.04 -0.44 34.66
N ALA A 57 -30.97 -1.01 35.20
CA ALA A 57 -29.61 -0.50 35.02
C ALA A 57 -28.91 -1.05 33.77
N ALA A 58 -29.34 -2.20 33.23
CA ALA A 58 -28.67 -2.85 32.11
C ALA A 58 -28.96 -2.20 30.75
N ALA A 59 -30.12 -1.53 30.60
CA ALA A 59 -30.49 -0.87 29.34
C ALA A 59 -29.82 0.51 29.13
N ASP A 60 -29.33 1.12 30.22
CA ASP A 60 -28.70 2.46 30.17
C ASP A 60 -27.16 2.42 30.06
N MET A 61 -26.55 1.26 30.28
CA MET A 61 -25.09 1.08 30.18
C MET A 61 -24.58 0.88 28.75
N SER A 62 -25.44 0.47 27.81
CA SER A 62 -25.07 0.27 26.41
C SER A 62 -24.94 1.57 25.62
N GLN A 63 -25.36 2.70 26.17
CA GLN A 63 -25.31 4.03 25.54
C GLN A 63 -24.30 5.00 26.18
N ARG A 64 -23.60 4.60 27.24
CA ARG A 64 -22.59 5.49 27.86
C ARG A 64 -21.21 5.20 27.31
N VAL A 65 -20.76 6.08 26.41
CA VAL A 65 -19.35 6.15 26.04
C VAL A 65 -18.54 6.39 27.31
N TYR A 66 -17.60 5.48 27.62
CA TYR A 66 -16.72 5.66 28.78
C TYR A 66 -15.85 6.90 28.58
N THR A 67 -16.05 7.91 29.40
CA THR A 67 -15.18 9.08 29.46
C THR A 67 -14.16 8.87 30.60
N PRO A 68 -12.86 8.85 30.29
CA PRO A 68 -11.82 8.75 31.32
C PRO A 68 -11.96 9.83 32.39
N ALA A 69 -11.65 9.51 33.64
CA ALA A 69 -11.87 10.39 34.79
C ALA A 69 -11.23 11.78 34.66
N HIS A 70 -10.06 11.88 33.97
CA HIS A 70 -9.37 13.15 33.73
C HIS A 70 -10.05 14.04 32.69
N LEU A 71 -11.00 13.49 31.94
CA LEU A 71 -11.81 14.21 30.95
C LEU A 71 -13.26 14.46 31.43
N ALA A 72 -13.61 13.96 32.61
CA ALA A 72 -14.95 14.17 33.19
C ALA A 72 -15.23 15.66 33.37
N GLY A 73 -16.39 16.13 32.89
CA GLY A 73 -16.77 17.53 32.91
C GLY A 73 -16.29 18.34 31.69
N ARG A 74 -15.50 17.73 30.80
CA ARG A 74 -15.03 18.32 29.54
C ARG A 74 -15.64 17.65 28.31
N GLU A 75 -16.74 16.91 28.48
CA GLU A 75 -17.37 16.10 27.42
C GLU A 75 -17.78 16.92 26.19
N ARG A 76 -18.08 18.21 26.37
CA ARG A 76 -18.41 19.15 25.28
C ARG A 76 -17.17 19.59 24.47
N GLU A 77 -15.98 19.47 25.04
CA GLU A 77 -14.71 19.79 24.39
C GLU A 77 -14.12 18.60 23.66
N LEU A 78 -14.63 17.39 23.93
CA LEU A 78 -14.10 16.16 23.34
C LEU A 78 -14.39 16.08 21.85
N VAL A 79 -13.36 15.75 21.07
CA VAL A 79 -13.46 15.36 19.67
C VAL A 79 -13.43 13.84 19.61
N ARG A 80 -14.48 13.24 19.10
CA ARG A 80 -14.62 11.79 18.97
C ARG A 80 -14.34 11.38 17.54
N VAL A 81 -13.34 10.53 17.36
CA VAL A 81 -12.91 10.02 16.07
C VAL A 81 -13.21 8.54 15.96
N GLY A 82 -14.19 8.18 15.13
CA GLY A 82 -14.46 6.79 14.80
C GLY A 82 -13.33 6.22 13.97
N LEU A 83 -12.65 5.16 14.45
CA LEU A 83 -11.59 4.46 13.72
C LEU A 83 -12.12 3.12 13.23
N LEU A 84 -12.55 3.08 11.96
CA LEU A 84 -13.24 1.95 11.35
C LEU A 84 -12.27 1.06 10.58
N LEU A 85 -11.87 -0.09 11.15
CA LEU A 85 -10.86 -0.97 10.58
C LEU A 85 -11.33 -2.43 10.57
N PRO A 86 -10.80 -3.29 9.67
CA PRO A 86 -11.26 -4.66 9.50
C PRO A 86 -10.64 -5.65 10.50
N PHE A 87 -10.84 -5.42 11.81
CA PHE A 87 -10.24 -6.23 12.89
C PHE A 87 -10.69 -7.70 12.86
N GLY A 88 -11.95 -7.94 12.53
CA GLY A 88 -12.57 -9.26 12.42
C GLY A 88 -12.58 -9.84 11.02
N ALA A 89 -11.85 -9.27 10.05
CA ALA A 89 -11.84 -9.77 8.68
C ALA A 89 -11.43 -11.24 8.60
N ARG A 90 -12.03 -11.98 7.65
CA ARG A 90 -11.67 -13.40 7.42
C ARG A 90 -10.23 -13.56 6.94
N ASN A 91 -9.75 -12.62 6.14
CA ASN A 91 -8.37 -12.60 5.64
C ASN A 91 -7.39 -12.19 6.75
N ALA A 92 -6.39 -13.04 7.01
CA ALA A 92 -5.38 -12.78 8.04
C ALA A 92 -4.51 -11.55 7.74
N GLY A 93 -4.20 -11.29 6.46
CA GLY A 93 -3.46 -10.09 6.03
C GLY A 93 -4.24 -8.82 6.33
N ALA A 94 -5.56 -8.81 6.10
CA ALA A 94 -6.41 -7.67 6.44
C ALA A 94 -6.45 -7.38 7.95
N ARG A 95 -6.49 -8.42 8.79
CA ARG A 95 -6.41 -8.26 10.25
C ARG A 95 -5.04 -7.74 10.71
N ALA A 96 -3.96 -8.24 10.11
CA ALA A 96 -2.61 -7.74 10.39
C ALA A 96 -2.49 -6.26 10.01
N GLU A 97 -2.99 -5.88 8.83
CA GLU A 97 -3.00 -4.49 8.38
C GLU A 97 -3.82 -3.59 9.32
N ALA A 98 -5.01 -4.04 9.75
CA ALA A 98 -5.82 -3.32 10.75
C ALA A 98 -5.05 -3.06 12.05
N SER A 99 -4.22 -4.02 12.49
CA SER A 99 -3.38 -3.87 13.67
C SER A 99 -2.27 -2.82 13.47
N HIS A 100 -1.63 -2.79 12.30
CA HIS A 100 -0.63 -1.76 11.97
C HIS A 100 -1.25 -0.36 11.90
N LEU A 101 -2.42 -0.24 11.29
CA LEU A 101 -3.17 1.02 11.21
C LEU A 101 -3.60 1.52 12.59
N LEU A 102 -4.12 0.63 13.47
CA LEU A 102 -4.48 0.99 14.84
C LEU A 102 -3.28 1.51 15.63
N ARG A 103 -2.17 0.78 15.62
CA ARG A 103 -0.94 1.19 16.32
C ARG A 103 -0.41 2.53 15.84
N ALA A 104 -0.47 2.79 14.53
CA ALA A 104 -0.08 4.07 13.96
C ALA A 104 -1.03 5.21 14.37
N ALA A 105 -2.33 4.95 14.43
CA ALA A 105 -3.34 5.88 14.94
C ALA A 105 -3.10 6.22 16.43
N GLU A 106 -2.82 5.23 17.25
CA GLU A 106 -2.46 5.40 18.68
C GLU A 106 -1.16 6.21 18.83
N LEU A 107 -0.13 5.89 18.03
CA LEU A 107 1.13 6.64 18.05
C LEU A 107 0.89 8.12 17.72
N ALA A 108 0.10 8.42 16.67
CA ALA A 108 -0.25 9.79 16.33
C ALA A 108 -1.02 10.49 17.47
N LEU A 109 -1.97 9.82 18.11
CA LEU A 109 -2.71 10.37 19.24
C LEU A 109 -1.77 10.78 20.38
N PHE A 110 -0.79 9.95 20.71
CA PHE A 110 0.20 10.26 21.76
C PHE A 110 1.15 11.37 21.33
N ASP A 111 1.65 11.34 20.10
CA ASP A 111 2.57 12.38 19.58
C ASP A 111 1.90 13.75 19.48
N GLN A 112 0.62 13.79 19.12
CA GLN A 112 -0.16 15.02 19.08
C GLN A 112 -0.45 15.56 20.49
N GLY A 113 -0.46 14.70 21.52
CA GLY A 113 -0.64 15.07 22.91
C GLY A 113 -1.93 15.84 23.18
N ASP A 114 -2.99 15.60 22.40
CA ASP A 114 -4.28 16.25 22.54
C ASP A 114 -5.16 15.46 23.51
N ALA A 115 -5.27 15.97 24.73
CA ALA A 115 -6.08 15.35 25.79
C ALA A 115 -7.59 15.42 25.53
N THR A 116 -8.02 16.14 24.48
CA THR A 116 -9.44 16.29 24.15
C THR A 116 -9.90 15.38 23.01
N MET A 117 -9.01 14.59 22.41
CA MET A 117 -9.35 13.67 21.33
C MET A 117 -9.50 12.23 21.85
N LEU A 118 -10.57 11.56 21.43
CA LEU A 118 -10.86 10.16 21.72
C LEU A 118 -10.92 9.38 20.42
N LEU A 119 -10.16 8.28 20.34
CA LEU A 119 -10.31 7.28 19.28
C LEU A 119 -11.36 6.25 19.71
N LEU A 120 -12.30 5.94 18.80
CA LEU A 120 -13.38 4.97 18.96
C LEU A 120 -13.19 3.84 17.94
N PRO A 121 -12.38 2.82 18.23
CA PRO A 121 -12.18 1.71 17.31
C PRO A 121 -13.47 0.92 17.08
N LYS A 122 -13.80 0.64 15.81
CA LYS A 122 -14.96 -0.14 15.36
C LYS A 122 -14.53 -1.16 14.33
N ASP A 123 -15.07 -2.37 14.41
CA ASP A 123 -14.76 -3.44 13.48
C ASP A 123 -15.68 -3.40 12.25
N THR A 124 -15.10 -3.31 11.06
CA THR A 124 -15.83 -3.40 9.79
C THR A 124 -15.92 -4.82 9.24
N GLY A 125 -15.20 -5.77 9.84
CA GLY A 125 -15.08 -7.12 9.28
C GLY A 125 -14.53 -7.17 7.84
N GLY A 126 -14.22 -6.00 7.24
CA GLY A 126 -13.82 -5.85 5.85
C GLY A 126 -14.96 -6.02 4.85
N THR A 127 -16.21 -5.81 5.26
CA THR A 127 -17.42 -6.00 4.44
C THR A 127 -18.28 -4.73 4.42
N ALA A 128 -19.17 -4.59 3.44
CA ALA A 128 -20.12 -3.49 3.37
C ALA A 128 -21.06 -3.47 4.59
N GLU A 129 -21.58 -4.63 5.00
CA GLU A 129 -22.47 -4.75 6.16
C GLU A 129 -21.77 -4.34 7.44
N GLY A 130 -20.59 -4.91 7.72
CA GLY A 130 -19.81 -4.51 8.91
C GLY A 130 -19.36 -3.05 8.86
N GLY A 131 -19.12 -2.50 7.68
CA GLY A 131 -18.89 -1.05 7.48
C GLY A 131 -20.08 -0.21 7.93
N ARG A 132 -21.29 -0.61 7.52
CA ARG A 132 -22.55 0.05 7.92
C ARG A 132 -22.74 0.02 9.43
N GLU A 133 -22.68 -1.16 10.03
CA GLU A 133 -22.81 -1.35 11.49
C GLU A 133 -21.79 -0.51 12.28
N ALA A 134 -20.53 -0.51 11.82
CA ALA A 134 -19.47 0.26 12.44
C ALA A 134 -19.72 1.78 12.35
N ALA A 135 -20.22 2.27 11.21
CA ALA A 135 -20.55 3.67 11.03
C ALA A 135 -21.75 4.09 11.88
N GLU A 136 -22.82 3.29 11.91
CA GLU A 136 -23.99 3.54 12.78
C GLU A 136 -23.57 3.61 14.25
N SER A 137 -22.72 2.68 14.70
CA SER A 137 -22.16 2.69 16.05
C SER A 137 -21.31 3.94 16.32
N ALA A 138 -20.46 4.37 15.37
CA ALA A 138 -19.65 5.57 15.53
C ALA A 138 -20.51 6.82 15.62
N VAL A 139 -21.57 6.93 14.79
CA VAL A 139 -22.54 8.01 14.83
C VAL A 139 -23.29 8.04 16.18
N ALA A 140 -23.75 6.88 16.67
CA ALA A 140 -24.41 6.76 17.96
C ALA A 140 -23.51 7.16 19.13
N ASP A 141 -22.22 6.89 19.06
CA ASP A 141 -21.21 7.32 20.04
C ASP A 141 -20.84 8.80 19.89
N GLY A 142 -21.42 9.51 18.94
CA GLY A 142 -21.22 10.95 18.72
C GLY A 142 -19.87 11.26 18.05
N ALA A 143 -19.44 10.47 17.08
CA ALA A 143 -18.23 10.76 16.31
C ALA A 143 -18.35 12.09 15.57
N ASP A 144 -17.31 12.91 15.65
CA ASP A 144 -17.16 14.18 14.92
C ASP A 144 -16.46 13.98 13.57
N LEU A 145 -15.68 12.90 13.43
CA LEU A 145 -14.93 12.49 12.24
C LEU A 145 -14.84 10.97 12.21
N ILE A 146 -14.83 10.38 11.02
CA ILE A 146 -14.58 8.95 10.80
C ILE A 146 -13.25 8.78 10.04
N ILE A 147 -12.36 7.92 10.53
CA ILE A 147 -11.13 7.49 9.89
C ILE A 147 -11.26 6.02 9.51
N GLY A 148 -10.90 5.68 8.27
CA GLY A 148 -11.24 4.41 7.65
C GLY A 148 -12.58 4.52 6.91
N PRO A 149 -13.05 3.42 6.32
CA PRO A 149 -12.48 2.08 6.35
C PRO A 149 -11.34 1.87 5.33
N LEU A 150 -10.81 0.62 5.30
CA LEU A 150 -9.73 0.24 4.40
C LEU A 150 -10.24 -0.19 3.01
N PHE A 151 -11.37 -0.89 2.93
CA PHE A 151 -11.87 -1.49 1.69
C PHE A 151 -13.01 -0.66 1.08
N SER A 152 -13.05 -0.57 -0.27
CA SER A 152 -14.02 0.25 -1.01
C SER A 152 -15.47 -0.13 -0.73
N ALA A 153 -15.81 -1.43 -0.67
CA ALA A 153 -17.16 -1.87 -0.35
C ALA A 153 -17.64 -1.40 1.04
N ALA A 154 -16.75 -1.35 2.02
CA ALA A 154 -17.05 -0.80 3.33
C ALA A 154 -17.10 0.74 3.28
N ALA A 155 -16.25 1.40 2.46
CA ALA A 155 -16.21 2.84 2.33
C ALA A 155 -17.51 3.42 1.74
N ASP A 156 -18.07 2.76 0.75
CA ASP A 156 -19.36 3.14 0.17
C ASP A 156 -20.48 3.10 1.22
N ALA A 157 -20.58 1.99 1.97
CA ALA A 157 -21.58 1.82 3.03
C ALA A 157 -21.41 2.82 4.20
N VAL A 158 -20.16 3.10 4.61
CA VAL A 158 -19.81 4.10 5.63
C VAL A 158 -20.18 5.50 5.15
N GLY A 159 -19.86 5.82 3.87
CA GLY A 159 -20.17 7.11 3.26
C GLY A 159 -21.65 7.43 3.25
N GLU A 160 -22.51 6.44 3.01
CA GLU A 160 -23.97 6.60 3.07
C GLU A 160 -24.44 7.06 4.46
N ILE A 161 -23.99 6.37 5.52
CA ILE A 161 -24.37 6.68 6.92
C ILE A 161 -23.77 8.01 7.38
N ALA A 162 -22.48 8.24 7.10
CA ALA A 162 -21.77 9.44 7.53
C ALA A 162 -22.32 10.72 6.87
N ARG A 163 -22.70 10.63 5.59
CA ARG A 163 -23.33 11.74 4.84
C ARG A 163 -24.66 12.12 5.47
N ALA A 164 -25.51 11.15 5.83
CA ALA A 164 -26.77 11.41 6.52
C ALA A 164 -26.57 12.11 7.87
N ALA A 165 -25.49 11.75 8.57
CA ALA A 165 -25.10 12.37 9.85
C ALA A 165 -24.27 13.65 9.68
N ARG A 166 -23.86 14.03 8.49
CA ARG A 166 -22.97 15.16 8.17
C ARG A 166 -21.59 15.04 8.86
N ILE A 167 -21.07 13.84 8.94
CA ILE A 167 -19.76 13.53 9.53
C ILE A 167 -18.77 13.27 8.37
N PRO A 168 -17.64 14.01 8.30
CA PRO A 168 -16.63 13.74 7.27
C PRO A 168 -15.97 12.38 7.51
N VAL A 169 -15.57 11.74 6.40
CA VAL A 169 -14.89 10.44 6.39
C VAL A 169 -13.54 10.55 5.70
N ILE A 170 -12.48 10.05 6.31
CA ILE A 170 -11.15 9.88 5.71
C ILE A 170 -10.89 8.38 5.54
N ALA A 171 -11.24 7.84 4.38
CA ALA A 171 -11.08 6.42 4.07
C ALA A 171 -9.70 6.11 3.47
N PHE A 172 -9.24 4.85 3.59
CA PHE A 172 -7.95 4.39 3.06
C PHE A 172 -8.09 3.64 1.72
N SER A 173 -9.30 3.66 1.13
CA SER A 173 -9.54 3.06 -0.19
C SER A 173 -8.79 3.80 -1.30
N THR A 174 -8.34 3.05 -2.31
CA THR A 174 -7.80 3.59 -3.56
C THR A 174 -8.85 3.70 -4.67
N ASP A 175 -10.07 3.26 -4.42
CA ASP A 175 -11.16 3.28 -5.39
C ASP A 175 -11.81 4.67 -5.44
N ALA A 176 -11.49 5.45 -6.46
CA ALA A 176 -12.00 6.80 -6.63
C ALA A 176 -13.54 6.87 -6.78
N ALA A 177 -14.20 5.76 -7.14
CA ALA A 177 -15.65 5.74 -7.30
C ALA A 177 -16.44 5.96 -6.01
N VAL A 178 -15.81 5.71 -4.83
CA VAL A 178 -16.46 5.92 -3.52
C VAL A 178 -16.20 7.30 -2.93
N ALA A 179 -15.36 8.12 -3.59
CA ALA A 179 -15.00 9.45 -3.13
C ALA A 179 -16.13 10.48 -3.34
N GLY A 180 -16.07 11.56 -2.58
CA GLY A 180 -16.99 12.70 -2.71
C GLY A 180 -18.00 12.81 -1.58
N ASP A 181 -18.77 13.89 -1.60
CA ASP A 181 -19.84 14.16 -0.65
C ASP A 181 -19.42 14.02 0.83
N GLY A 182 -18.21 14.50 1.16
CA GLY A 182 -17.63 14.42 2.50
C GLY A 182 -16.85 13.14 2.81
N LEU A 183 -16.69 12.23 1.84
CA LEU A 183 -15.79 11.11 1.93
C LEU A 183 -14.51 11.38 1.13
N TYR A 184 -13.39 11.40 1.83
CA TYR A 184 -12.05 11.69 1.31
C TYR A 184 -11.18 10.44 1.33
N LEU A 185 -10.39 10.23 0.28
CA LEU A 185 -9.52 9.07 0.15
C LEU A 185 -8.08 9.44 0.51
N LEU A 186 -7.64 9.10 1.71
CA LEU A 186 -6.24 9.18 2.09
C LEU A 186 -5.53 7.88 1.72
N SER A 187 -4.95 7.84 0.53
CA SER A 187 -4.41 6.63 -0.06
C SER A 187 -3.14 6.88 -0.89
N PHE A 188 -2.63 5.85 -1.55
CA PHE A 188 -1.59 5.93 -2.57
C PHE A 188 -2.22 5.55 -3.92
N PRO A 189 -2.81 6.49 -4.66
CA PRO A 189 -3.43 6.20 -5.94
C PRO A 189 -2.39 5.72 -6.94
N PRO A 190 -2.57 4.54 -7.56
CA PRO A 190 -1.65 4.05 -8.58
C PRO A 190 -1.51 5.01 -9.77
N GLU A 191 -2.58 5.72 -10.09
CA GLU A 191 -2.64 6.68 -11.19
C GLU A 191 -1.62 7.81 -11.02
N GLU A 192 -1.49 8.34 -9.81
CA GLU A 192 -0.51 9.39 -9.53
C GLU A 192 0.93 8.87 -9.66
N GLU A 193 1.18 7.66 -9.16
CA GLU A 193 2.50 7.03 -9.24
C GLU A 193 2.89 6.73 -10.70
N VAL A 194 1.97 6.14 -11.48
CA VAL A 194 2.19 5.84 -12.90
C VAL A 194 2.37 7.13 -13.71
N ARG A 195 1.52 8.13 -13.50
CA ARG A 195 1.66 9.42 -14.18
C ARG A 195 3.02 10.05 -13.92
N ARG A 196 3.40 10.14 -12.65
CA ARG A 196 4.66 10.79 -12.22
C ARG A 196 5.91 10.15 -12.83
N VAL A 197 6.00 8.80 -12.78
CA VAL A 197 7.17 8.10 -13.35
C VAL A 197 7.18 8.15 -14.87
N THR A 198 6.01 8.15 -15.52
CA THR A 198 5.87 8.26 -16.98
C THR A 198 6.30 9.64 -17.47
N GLU A 199 5.82 10.69 -16.81
CA GLU A 199 6.22 12.06 -17.12
C GLU A 199 7.73 12.25 -16.96
N TYR A 200 8.31 11.71 -15.89
CA TYR A 200 9.75 11.73 -15.70
C TYR A 200 10.49 11.03 -16.85
N ALA A 201 10.01 9.86 -17.30
CA ALA A 201 10.64 9.15 -18.42
C ALA A 201 10.53 9.94 -19.75
N LEU A 202 9.40 10.60 -19.98
CA LEU A 202 9.22 11.51 -21.11
C LEU A 202 10.19 12.70 -21.06
N ASP A 203 10.37 13.30 -19.89
CA ASP A 203 11.28 14.42 -19.66
C ASP A 203 12.77 14.00 -19.82
N GLN A 204 13.09 12.70 -19.67
CA GLN A 204 14.39 12.13 -20.01
C GLN A 204 14.54 11.85 -21.52
N GLY A 205 13.57 12.22 -22.35
CA GLY A 205 13.62 12.11 -23.82
C GLY A 205 13.13 10.78 -24.38
N ALA A 206 12.52 9.91 -23.59
CA ALA A 206 11.91 8.68 -24.11
C ALA A 206 10.66 9.02 -24.94
N THR A 207 10.50 8.32 -26.06
CA THR A 207 9.38 8.50 -27.00
C THR A 207 8.62 7.21 -27.27
N ARG A 208 9.19 6.05 -26.95
CA ARG A 208 8.65 4.71 -27.24
C ARG A 208 8.54 3.88 -25.98
N PHE A 209 7.34 3.45 -25.67
CA PHE A 209 6.97 2.90 -24.38
C PHE A 209 6.27 1.56 -24.55
N ALA A 210 6.49 0.66 -23.58
CA ALA A 210 5.79 -0.60 -23.49
C ALA A 210 5.31 -0.85 -22.05
N ALA A 211 4.44 -1.83 -21.88
CA ALA A 211 3.96 -2.25 -20.57
C ALA A 211 3.83 -3.77 -20.46
N ILE A 212 4.15 -4.32 -19.30
CA ILE A 212 3.78 -5.68 -18.89
C ILE A 212 3.06 -5.57 -17.55
N THR A 213 1.76 -5.89 -17.55
CA THR A 213 0.88 -5.67 -16.40
C THR A 213 0.21 -6.96 -15.93
N PRO A 214 -0.05 -7.13 -14.63
CA PRO A 214 -0.87 -8.25 -14.17
C PRO A 214 -2.29 -8.15 -14.73
N ASP A 215 -2.92 -9.29 -14.99
CA ASP A 215 -4.33 -9.38 -15.37
C ASP A 215 -5.20 -9.22 -14.11
N SER A 216 -5.34 -7.97 -13.67
CA SER A 216 -6.07 -7.55 -12.49
C SER A 216 -6.61 -6.14 -12.68
N ALA A 217 -7.57 -5.72 -11.85
CA ALA A 217 -8.09 -4.35 -11.87
C ALA A 217 -6.96 -3.30 -11.68
N TYR A 218 -6.00 -3.59 -10.79
CA TYR A 218 -4.81 -2.74 -10.59
C TYR A 218 -3.94 -2.64 -11.85
N GLY A 219 -3.62 -3.77 -12.48
CA GLY A 219 -2.81 -3.78 -13.70
C GLY A 219 -3.51 -3.09 -14.86
N GLN A 220 -4.83 -3.23 -14.96
CA GLN A 220 -5.65 -2.55 -15.95
C GLN A 220 -5.64 -1.04 -15.73
N LEU A 221 -5.89 -0.58 -14.50
CA LEU A 221 -5.85 0.84 -14.12
C LEU A 221 -4.48 1.47 -14.42
N ALA A 222 -3.40 0.77 -14.05
CA ALA A 222 -2.03 1.23 -14.30
C ALA A 222 -1.75 1.38 -15.81
N ARG A 223 -2.15 0.39 -16.62
CA ARG A 223 -2.00 0.42 -18.08
C ARG A 223 -2.80 1.56 -18.71
N ASP A 224 -4.05 1.73 -18.30
CA ASP A 224 -4.94 2.75 -18.88
C ASP A 224 -4.45 4.16 -18.52
N THR A 225 -3.98 4.37 -17.27
CA THR A 225 -3.33 5.61 -16.86
C THR A 225 -2.05 5.87 -17.65
N TYR A 226 -1.23 4.84 -17.87
CA TYR A 226 -0.02 4.94 -18.68
C TYR A 226 -0.32 5.38 -20.10
N ALA A 227 -1.27 4.72 -20.75
CA ALA A 227 -1.70 5.06 -22.10
C ALA A 227 -2.27 6.49 -22.18
N ALA A 228 -3.10 6.89 -21.21
CA ALA A 228 -3.65 8.24 -21.16
C ALA A 228 -2.56 9.30 -20.98
N THR A 229 -1.58 9.07 -20.09
CA THR A 229 -0.46 9.98 -19.85
C THR A 229 0.40 10.15 -21.10
N LEU A 230 0.73 9.05 -21.78
CA LEU A 230 1.48 9.07 -23.03
C LEU A 230 0.70 9.78 -24.14
N GLY A 231 -0.60 9.50 -24.27
CA GLY A 231 -1.47 10.15 -25.23
C GLY A 231 -1.57 11.66 -25.03
N ALA A 232 -1.65 12.12 -23.78
CA ALA A 232 -1.68 13.56 -23.47
C ALA A 232 -0.39 14.30 -23.84
N ARG A 233 0.77 13.62 -23.74
CA ARG A 233 2.10 14.23 -23.98
C ARG A 233 2.62 14.04 -25.41
N LEU A 234 2.35 12.90 -26.04
CA LEU A 234 2.86 12.52 -27.36
C LEU A 234 1.78 12.52 -28.46
N GLY A 235 0.51 12.69 -28.08
CA GLY A 235 -0.65 12.51 -28.95
C GLY A 235 -1.16 11.06 -28.92
N PHE A 236 -2.46 10.90 -29.17
CA PHE A 236 -3.11 9.57 -29.19
C PHE A 236 -2.85 8.80 -30.48
N ASP A 237 -2.46 9.49 -31.56
CA ASP A 237 -2.05 8.89 -32.82
C ASP A 237 -0.52 8.82 -32.88
N PRO A 238 0.08 7.63 -32.77
CA PRO A 238 1.52 7.49 -32.81
C PRO A 238 2.10 7.97 -34.14
N LEU A 239 2.93 8.99 -34.11
CA LEU A 239 3.63 9.49 -35.27
C LEU A 239 4.85 8.60 -35.57
N PRO A 240 5.18 8.39 -36.88
CA PRO A 240 6.42 7.74 -37.24
C PRO A 240 7.61 8.61 -36.83
N GLU A 241 8.56 8.02 -36.10
CA GLU A 241 9.85 8.61 -35.77
C GLU A 241 10.93 7.91 -36.60
N VAL A 242 11.74 8.66 -37.31
CA VAL A 242 12.88 8.11 -38.04
C VAL A 242 14.13 8.29 -37.17
N SER A 243 14.74 7.20 -36.78
CA SER A 243 15.99 7.19 -36.01
C SER A 243 17.15 6.65 -36.84
N SER A 244 18.29 7.31 -36.76
CA SER A 244 19.55 6.82 -37.30
C SER A 244 20.19 5.82 -36.34
N VAL A 245 20.29 4.57 -36.75
CA VAL A 245 20.82 3.48 -35.95
C VAL A 245 22.17 3.05 -36.51
N GLN A 246 23.18 3.00 -35.65
CA GLN A 246 24.46 2.41 -36.01
C GLN A 246 24.40 0.88 -35.83
N LEU A 247 24.59 0.16 -36.94
CA LEU A 247 24.70 -1.30 -36.84
C LEU A 247 26.12 -1.67 -36.42
N PRO A 248 26.25 -2.66 -35.51
CA PRO A 248 27.56 -3.16 -35.11
C PRO A 248 28.33 -3.66 -36.30
N VAL A 249 29.65 -3.54 -36.24
CA VAL A 249 30.53 -4.08 -37.26
C VAL A 249 30.47 -5.60 -37.13
N PRO A 250 30.18 -6.35 -38.23
CA PRO A 250 30.12 -7.81 -38.16
C PRO A 250 31.43 -8.43 -37.68
N ASP A 251 31.36 -9.51 -36.91
CA ASP A 251 32.50 -10.29 -36.48
C ASP A 251 33.29 -10.79 -37.71
N GLY A 252 34.62 -10.56 -37.70
CA GLY A 252 35.49 -10.92 -38.83
C GLY A 252 35.58 -9.87 -39.95
N ALA A 253 35.00 -8.71 -39.77
CA ALA A 253 35.18 -7.58 -40.71
C ALA A 253 36.64 -7.09 -40.71
N PRO A 254 37.16 -6.54 -41.83
CA PRO A 254 38.51 -6.00 -41.89
C PRO A 254 38.77 -4.91 -40.84
N GLU A 255 39.96 -4.85 -40.29
CA GLU A 255 40.37 -3.84 -39.33
C GLU A 255 40.19 -2.44 -39.91
N GLY A 256 39.47 -1.57 -39.16
CA GLY A 256 39.11 -0.22 -39.64
C GLY A 256 37.75 -0.11 -40.36
N THR A 257 36.95 -1.16 -40.41
CA THR A 257 35.57 -1.10 -40.91
C THR A 257 34.73 -0.18 -40.04
N ALA A 258 34.17 0.87 -40.64
CA ALA A 258 33.28 1.80 -39.92
C ALA A 258 31.89 1.18 -39.70
N PRO A 259 31.21 1.47 -38.57
CA PRO A 259 29.84 1.09 -38.34
C PRO A 259 28.92 1.64 -39.46
N ARG A 260 27.99 0.83 -39.92
CA ARG A 260 26.98 1.27 -40.92
C ARG A 260 25.81 1.92 -40.25
N THR A 261 25.54 3.17 -40.60
CA THR A 261 24.31 3.86 -40.16
C THR A 261 23.16 3.49 -41.08
N VAL A 262 22.02 3.08 -40.48
CA VAL A 262 20.77 2.82 -41.19
C VAL A 262 19.64 3.65 -40.56
N GLU A 263 18.71 4.10 -41.41
CA GLU A 263 17.48 4.73 -40.90
C GLU A 263 16.45 3.67 -40.62
N ARG A 264 15.86 3.70 -39.40
CA ARG A 264 14.75 2.86 -39.00
C ARG A 264 13.57 3.75 -38.62
N SER A 265 12.38 3.36 -39.01
CA SER A 265 11.14 4.03 -38.62
C SER A 265 10.50 3.27 -37.49
N PHE A 266 10.19 3.97 -36.42
CA PHE A 266 9.49 3.48 -35.24
C PHE A 266 8.19 4.26 -35.05
N ARG A 267 7.32 3.77 -34.17
CA ARG A 267 6.12 4.50 -33.72
C ARG A 267 6.38 5.06 -32.33
N THR A 268 5.98 6.30 -32.07
CA THR A 268 6.04 6.90 -30.72
C THR A 268 4.84 6.45 -29.86
N GLY A 269 4.89 6.68 -28.55
CA GLY A 269 3.83 6.35 -27.63
C GLY A 269 3.89 4.91 -27.10
N LEU A 270 2.74 4.33 -26.77
CA LEU A 270 2.64 2.95 -26.29
C LEU A 270 2.67 1.97 -27.46
N VAL A 271 3.83 1.37 -27.70
CA VAL A 271 4.07 0.51 -28.87
C VAL A 271 3.81 -0.97 -28.60
N GLY A 272 3.73 -1.37 -27.32
CA GLY A 272 3.43 -2.74 -26.91
C GLY A 272 2.85 -2.79 -25.52
N SER A 273 1.85 -3.66 -25.33
CA SER A 273 1.25 -3.88 -24.00
C SER A 273 0.85 -5.34 -23.87
N GLU A 274 1.38 -6.00 -22.85
CA GLU A 274 1.16 -7.40 -22.57
C GLU A 274 0.61 -7.59 -21.16
N THR A 275 -0.19 -8.64 -20.96
CA THR A 275 -0.73 -9.01 -19.66
C THR A 275 -0.34 -10.45 -19.30
N TYR A 276 -0.30 -10.73 -17.98
CA TYR A 276 -0.03 -12.05 -17.43
C TYR A 276 -0.92 -12.33 -16.20
N ASP A 277 -1.22 -13.60 -15.96
CA ASP A 277 -2.12 -14.08 -14.88
C ASP A 277 -1.44 -14.34 -13.54
N GLY A 278 -0.15 -14.05 -13.41
CA GLY A 278 0.66 -14.23 -12.20
C GLY A 278 1.50 -15.52 -12.15
N GLY A 279 1.35 -16.43 -13.10
CA GLY A 279 2.22 -17.60 -13.25
C GLY A 279 3.49 -17.27 -14.02
N VAL A 280 4.62 -17.95 -13.70
CA VAL A 280 5.92 -17.73 -14.37
C VAL A 280 5.84 -18.01 -15.88
N ASP A 281 5.08 -19.04 -16.28
CA ASP A 281 4.88 -19.35 -17.70
C ASP A 281 4.16 -18.23 -18.44
N SER A 282 3.14 -17.64 -17.82
CA SER A 282 2.40 -16.51 -18.37
C SER A 282 3.28 -15.25 -18.45
N MET A 283 4.08 -14.97 -17.42
CA MET A 283 5.08 -13.90 -17.43
C MET A 283 6.09 -14.09 -18.58
N THR A 284 6.60 -15.29 -18.76
CA THR A 284 7.55 -15.64 -19.84
C THR A 284 6.91 -15.43 -21.22
N GLN A 285 5.67 -15.85 -21.39
CA GLN A 285 4.96 -15.65 -22.66
C GLN A 285 4.73 -14.15 -22.95
N ALA A 286 4.35 -13.36 -21.95
CA ALA A 286 4.17 -11.92 -22.08
C ALA A 286 5.49 -11.23 -22.46
N ALA A 287 6.58 -11.52 -21.74
CA ALA A 287 7.92 -11.01 -22.06
C ALA A 287 8.35 -11.37 -23.49
N ARG A 288 8.17 -12.64 -23.89
CA ARG A 288 8.50 -13.11 -25.23
C ARG A 288 7.67 -12.45 -26.32
N ARG A 289 6.35 -12.18 -26.06
CA ARG A 289 5.53 -11.43 -27.03
C ARG A 289 6.04 -10.00 -27.20
N LEU A 290 6.41 -9.35 -26.09
CA LEU A 290 6.98 -7.99 -26.14
C LEU A 290 8.33 -7.98 -26.87
N ALA A 291 9.21 -8.94 -26.60
CA ALA A 291 10.53 -9.07 -27.24
C ALA A 291 10.44 -9.25 -28.78
N ARG A 292 9.31 -9.82 -29.28
CA ARG A 292 9.06 -9.95 -30.76
C ARG A 292 8.92 -8.62 -31.49
N LEU A 293 8.74 -7.51 -30.80
CA LEU A 293 8.79 -6.17 -31.42
C LEU A 293 10.21 -5.85 -31.92
N GLY A 294 11.19 -6.67 -31.59
CA GLY A 294 12.60 -6.55 -31.90
C GLY A 294 13.34 -5.87 -30.77
N VAL A 295 14.13 -6.59 -30.01
CA VAL A 295 14.97 -6.03 -28.95
C VAL A 295 16.35 -5.79 -29.52
N GLU A 296 16.95 -4.67 -29.16
CA GLU A 296 18.36 -4.43 -29.42
C GLU A 296 19.18 -5.27 -28.44
N THR A 297 20.12 -6.06 -28.96
CA THR A 297 21.03 -6.84 -28.11
C THR A 297 22.34 -6.10 -27.94
N LEU A 298 22.84 -6.06 -26.70
CA LEU A 298 24.14 -5.48 -26.39
C LEU A 298 25.28 -6.45 -26.68
N ASP A 299 26.34 -5.93 -27.30
CA ASP A 299 27.63 -6.62 -27.22
C ASP A 299 28.07 -6.68 -25.74
N PRO A 300 28.54 -7.85 -25.22
CA PRO A 300 28.99 -7.97 -23.82
C PRO A 300 30.09 -6.96 -23.44
N ARG A 301 30.90 -6.51 -24.39
CA ARG A 301 31.94 -5.50 -24.18
C ARG A 301 31.35 -4.10 -24.00
N GLU A 302 30.31 -3.77 -24.77
CA GLU A 302 29.56 -2.51 -24.65
C GLU A 302 28.79 -2.52 -23.31
N ALA A 303 28.09 -3.61 -22.99
CA ALA A 303 27.39 -3.78 -21.72
C ALA A 303 28.30 -3.53 -20.51
N ALA A 304 29.55 -4.00 -20.57
CA ALA A 304 30.53 -3.82 -19.49
C ALA A 304 30.96 -2.35 -19.27
N THR A 305 30.79 -1.50 -20.26
CA THR A 305 31.10 -0.06 -20.19
C THR A 305 29.90 0.82 -19.89
N MET A 306 28.69 0.29 -20.05
CA MET A 306 27.46 1.04 -19.80
C MET A 306 27.21 1.22 -18.32
N ASN A 307 26.83 2.42 -17.94
CA ASN A 307 26.40 2.74 -16.60
C ASN A 307 24.90 3.06 -16.64
N GLY A 308 24.08 2.15 -16.09
CA GLY A 308 22.64 2.31 -16.02
C GLY A 308 22.15 3.59 -15.30
N ALA A 309 23.05 4.22 -14.51
CA ALA A 309 22.77 5.52 -13.90
C ALA A 309 22.73 6.68 -14.93
N ASN A 310 23.46 6.55 -16.03
CA ASN A 310 23.51 7.54 -17.13
C ASN A 310 22.71 7.05 -18.35
N TRP A 311 21.63 6.32 -18.11
CA TRP A 311 20.80 5.80 -19.18
C TRP A 311 20.28 6.90 -20.10
N GLN A 312 20.32 6.64 -21.39
CA GLN A 312 19.74 7.45 -22.45
C GLN A 312 18.84 6.57 -23.31
N PRO A 313 17.71 7.12 -23.82
CA PRO A 313 16.86 6.36 -24.72
C PRO A 313 17.61 5.89 -25.97
N SER A 314 17.71 4.56 -26.18
CA SER A 314 18.38 4.04 -27.37
C SER A 314 17.58 4.39 -28.64
N PRO A 315 18.22 5.01 -29.66
CA PRO A 315 17.55 5.29 -30.93
C PRO A 315 17.18 4.03 -31.71
N GLY A 316 17.88 2.90 -31.47
CA GLY A 316 17.66 1.62 -32.16
C GLY A 316 16.60 0.73 -31.55
N SER A 317 16.21 0.99 -30.30
CA SER A 317 15.26 0.14 -29.60
C SER A 317 13.81 0.42 -30.03
N PRO A 318 13.00 -0.61 -30.31
CA PRO A 318 11.58 -0.44 -30.67
C PRO A 318 10.74 0.13 -29.51
N PHE A 319 11.16 -0.12 -28.26
CA PHE A 319 10.65 0.51 -27.05
C PHE A 319 11.82 0.79 -26.10
N GLN A 320 11.77 1.93 -25.45
CA GLN A 320 12.85 2.48 -24.62
C GLN A 320 12.56 2.33 -23.12
N VAL A 321 11.28 2.22 -22.79
CA VAL A 321 10.78 2.17 -21.41
C VAL A 321 9.72 1.07 -21.30
N VAL A 322 9.76 0.29 -20.22
CA VAL A 322 8.72 -0.71 -19.89
C VAL A 322 8.15 -0.42 -18.52
N LEU A 323 6.83 -0.24 -18.45
CA LEU A 323 6.10 -0.16 -17.18
C LEU A 323 5.86 -1.55 -16.61
N LEU A 324 6.27 -1.75 -15.36
CA LEU A 324 6.10 -2.96 -14.55
C LEU A 324 5.37 -2.60 -13.24
N PRO A 325 4.03 -2.48 -13.25
CA PRO A 325 3.25 -2.10 -12.08
C PRO A 325 2.99 -3.33 -11.20
N GLU A 326 4.03 -3.88 -10.63
CA GLU A 326 4.03 -5.07 -9.80
C GLU A 326 4.98 -4.87 -8.63
N GLY A 327 4.90 -5.69 -7.60
CA GLY A 327 5.75 -5.61 -6.42
C GLY A 327 6.06 -6.96 -5.80
N GLY A 328 6.89 -6.95 -4.75
CA GLY A 328 7.23 -8.12 -3.96
C GLY A 328 7.76 -9.30 -4.78
N ASP A 329 7.34 -10.52 -4.40
CA ASP A 329 7.83 -11.75 -5.03
C ASP A 329 7.47 -11.87 -6.51
N ARG A 330 6.35 -11.30 -6.95
CA ARG A 330 5.95 -11.35 -8.36
C ARG A 330 6.89 -10.55 -9.24
N LEU A 331 7.27 -9.35 -8.81
CA LEU A 331 8.25 -8.54 -9.54
C LEU A 331 9.63 -9.19 -9.55
N ARG A 332 10.03 -9.83 -8.44
CA ARG A 332 11.28 -10.61 -8.36
C ARG A 332 11.29 -11.80 -9.31
N MET A 333 10.13 -12.35 -9.66
CA MET A 333 10.02 -13.37 -10.70
C MET A 333 10.03 -12.77 -12.10
N LEU A 334 9.30 -11.68 -12.32
CA LEU A 334 9.12 -11.06 -13.64
C LEU A 334 10.41 -10.42 -14.18
N ALA A 335 11.14 -9.66 -13.35
CA ALA A 335 12.29 -8.89 -13.82
C ALA A 335 13.41 -9.76 -14.42
N PRO A 336 13.83 -10.90 -13.83
CA PRO A 336 14.78 -11.83 -14.46
C PRO A 336 14.25 -12.48 -15.75
N VAL A 337 12.92 -12.70 -15.86
CA VAL A 337 12.30 -13.25 -17.06
C VAL A 337 12.44 -12.28 -18.24
N LEU A 338 12.30 -10.97 -17.99
CA LEU A 338 12.52 -9.94 -19.02
C LEU A 338 13.96 -10.00 -19.55
N LEU A 339 14.92 -10.06 -18.64
CA LEU A 339 16.34 -10.16 -19.00
C LEU A 339 16.64 -11.46 -19.78
N TYR A 340 16.00 -12.56 -19.42
CA TYR A 340 16.13 -13.83 -20.13
C TYR A 340 15.57 -13.78 -21.57
N GLU A 341 14.56 -12.96 -21.83
CA GLU A 341 13.98 -12.72 -23.16
C GLU A 341 14.63 -11.48 -23.85
N ASP A 342 15.88 -11.18 -23.51
CA ASP A 342 16.73 -10.13 -24.08
C ASP A 342 16.22 -8.67 -23.85
N ILE A 343 15.27 -8.46 -22.96
CA ILE A 343 14.85 -7.11 -22.57
C ILE A 343 15.78 -6.62 -21.45
N ASP A 344 16.92 -6.04 -21.84
CA ASP A 344 18.00 -5.66 -20.94
C ASP A 344 17.74 -4.28 -20.29
N PRO A 345 17.76 -4.15 -18.95
CA PRO A 345 17.56 -2.88 -18.25
C PRO A 345 18.66 -1.82 -18.52
N LEU A 346 19.77 -2.19 -19.13
CA LEU A 346 20.77 -1.23 -19.60
C LEU A 346 20.30 -0.48 -20.85
N LEU A 347 19.52 -1.13 -21.71
CA LEU A 347 18.95 -0.54 -22.93
C LEU A 347 17.54 -0.03 -22.73
N VAL A 348 16.71 -0.80 -22.05
CA VAL A 348 15.29 -0.54 -21.84
C VAL A 348 15.05 -0.20 -20.37
N LYS A 349 14.66 1.05 -20.08
CA LYS A 349 14.42 1.49 -18.72
C LYS A 349 13.17 0.84 -18.14
N PHE A 350 13.34 0.08 -17.06
CA PHE A 350 12.20 -0.43 -16.28
C PHE A 350 11.68 0.67 -15.37
N ILE A 351 10.38 0.90 -15.41
CA ILE A 351 9.69 1.84 -14.54
C ILE A 351 8.57 1.15 -13.77
N GLY A 352 8.28 1.65 -12.56
CA GLY A 352 7.28 1.06 -11.67
C GLY A 352 6.61 2.06 -10.76
N THR A 353 5.80 1.53 -9.87
CA THR A 353 5.04 2.28 -8.86
C THR A 353 5.70 2.18 -7.48
N GLY A 354 5.12 2.82 -6.47
CA GLY A 354 5.57 2.73 -5.09
C GLY A 354 5.57 1.32 -4.50
N LEU A 355 5.00 0.32 -5.18
CA LEU A 355 5.15 -1.09 -4.85
C LEU A 355 6.62 -1.58 -4.94
N TRP A 356 7.47 -0.85 -5.67
CA TRP A 356 8.91 -1.13 -5.73
C TRP A 356 9.66 -0.73 -4.47
N ARG A 357 9.04 0.07 -3.59
CA ARG A 357 9.67 0.51 -2.33
C ARG A 357 9.65 -0.60 -1.28
N ASP A 358 10.17 -1.74 -1.65
CA ASP A 358 10.39 -2.94 -0.83
C ASP A 358 11.89 -3.23 -0.76
N GLY A 359 12.45 -3.32 0.43
CA GLY A 359 13.88 -3.57 0.63
C GLY A 359 14.40 -4.86 -0.01
N SER A 360 13.53 -5.84 -0.27
CA SER A 360 13.89 -7.05 -1.01
C SER A 360 14.16 -6.77 -2.48
N LEU A 361 13.37 -5.85 -3.09
CA LEU A 361 13.51 -5.45 -4.49
C LEU A 361 14.75 -4.57 -4.74
N ALA A 362 15.19 -3.82 -3.73
CA ALA A 362 16.41 -3.01 -3.84
C ALA A 362 17.65 -3.84 -4.16
N ARG A 363 17.63 -5.14 -3.84
CA ARG A 363 18.74 -6.10 -4.07
C ARG A 363 18.57 -6.94 -5.32
N GLU A 364 17.48 -6.75 -6.08
CA GLU A 364 17.24 -7.47 -7.33
C GLU A 364 18.09 -6.90 -8.48
N PRO A 365 19.07 -7.64 -9.03
CA PRO A 365 19.97 -7.08 -10.04
C PRO A 365 19.26 -6.63 -11.31
N ALA A 366 18.20 -7.33 -11.72
CA ALA A 366 17.42 -6.98 -12.91
C ALA A 366 16.64 -5.67 -12.78
N LEU A 367 16.44 -5.16 -11.55
CA LEU A 367 15.80 -3.88 -11.27
C LEU A 367 16.81 -2.75 -11.02
N ALA A 368 18.12 -3.05 -11.10
CA ALA A 368 19.15 -2.03 -10.90
C ALA A 368 18.95 -0.87 -11.88
N HIS A 369 19.05 0.37 -11.37
CA HIS A 369 18.82 1.61 -12.11
C HIS A 369 17.40 1.80 -12.68
N GLY A 370 16.44 0.92 -12.35
CA GLY A 370 15.03 1.14 -12.63
C GLY A 370 14.49 2.35 -11.89
N TRP A 371 13.41 2.94 -12.40
CA TRP A 371 12.77 4.12 -11.82
C TRP A 371 11.38 3.81 -11.31
N PHE A 372 11.00 4.42 -10.21
CA PHE A 372 9.63 4.34 -9.70
C PHE A 372 9.23 5.60 -8.95
N ALA A 373 7.95 5.93 -8.97
CA ALA A 373 7.41 7.03 -8.19
C ALA A 373 6.92 6.54 -6.84
N SER A 374 7.21 7.30 -5.80
CA SER A 374 6.71 7.05 -4.45
C SER A 374 6.76 8.32 -3.61
N ALA A 375 6.08 8.29 -2.47
CA ALA A 375 6.07 9.39 -1.51
C ALA A 375 7.47 9.73 -0.96
N GLU A 376 7.62 10.96 -0.44
CA GLU A 376 8.89 11.49 0.09
C GLU A 376 9.42 10.66 1.27
N PRO A 377 10.73 10.38 1.34
CA PRO A 377 11.30 9.53 2.38
C PRO A 377 11.49 10.23 3.74
N GLY A 378 11.55 11.57 3.76
CA GLY A 378 12.12 12.31 4.88
C GLY A 378 11.36 12.21 6.21
N ALA A 379 10.03 12.28 6.18
CA ALA A 379 9.21 12.19 7.39
C ALA A 379 8.98 10.73 7.82
N ARG A 380 8.93 9.82 6.84
CA ARG A 380 8.66 8.39 7.07
C ARG A 380 9.71 7.72 7.96
N GLY A 381 10.98 8.01 7.80
CA GLY A 381 12.05 7.43 8.63
C GLY A 381 11.88 7.74 10.13
N ARG A 382 11.42 8.94 10.47
CA ARG A 382 11.14 9.30 11.88
C ARG A 382 9.94 8.54 12.42
N PHE A 383 8.88 8.41 11.61
CA PHE A 383 7.70 7.62 11.96
C PHE A 383 8.07 6.15 12.18
N GLU A 384 8.83 5.54 11.28
CA GLU A 384 9.27 4.15 11.39
C GLU A 384 10.09 3.92 12.67
N GLN A 385 11.04 4.80 12.98
CA GLN A 385 11.81 4.73 14.22
C GLN A 385 10.93 4.86 15.48
N ALA A 386 9.97 5.77 15.48
CA ALA A 386 9.04 5.94 16.61
C ALA A 386 8.15 4.70 16.77
N TYR A 387 7.60 4.20 15.67
CA TYR A 387 6.75 3.00 15.66
C TYR A 387 7.52 1.77 16.16
N GLU A 388 8.70 1.48 15.61
CA GLU A 388 9.57 0.37 16.03
C GLU A 388 10.02 0.51 17.49
N GLY A 389 10.29 1.74 17.92
CA GLY A 389 10.63 2.03 19.31
C GLY A 389 9.54 1.62 20.30
N VAL A 390 8.28 1.84 19.95
CA VAL A 390 7.11 1.54 20.79
C VAL A 390 6.68 0.08 20.66
N TYR A 391 6.49 -0.40 19.41
CA TYR A 391 5.82 -1.68 19.16
C TYR A 391 6.77 -2.86 18.91
N ARG A 392 8.09 -2.60 18.76
CA ARG A 392 9.11 -3.63 18.45
C ARG A 392 8.81 -4.40 17.17
N ASP A 393 8.16 -3.76 16.24
CA ASP A 393 7.68 -4.30 14.97
C ASP A 393 7.78 -3.21 13.90
N SER A 394 8.04 -3.56 12.64
CA SER A 394 8.10 -2.58 11.56
C SER A 394 6.69 -2.24 11.08
N PRO A 395 6.37 -0.96 10.83
CA PRO A 395 5.07 -0.58 10.33
C PRO A 395 4.83 -1.09 8.91
N SER A 396 3.58 -1.39 8.58
CA SER A 396 3.19 -1.64 7.19
C SER A 396 3.34 -0.38 6.34
N ARG A 397 3.30 -0.55 5.00
CA ARG A 397 3.30 0.59 4.08
C ARG A 397 2.14 1.57 4.36
N LEU A 398 0.97 1.04 4.70
CA LEU A 398 -0.24 1.85 4.91
C LEU A 398 -0.32 2.48 6.31
N ALA A 399 0.48 2.04 7.27
CA ALA A 399 0.44 2.54 8.65
C ALA A 399 0.58 4.08 8.74
N GLY A 400 1.41 4.68 7.88
CA GLY A 400 1.57 6.14 7.80
C GLY A 400 0.27 6.90 7.49
N LEU A 401 -0.65 6.27 6.73
CA LEU A 401 -1.95 6.88 6.42
C LEU A 401 -2.81 7.08 7.67
N ALA A 402 -2.82 6.08 8.56
CA ALA A 402 -3.58 6.18 9.81
C ALA A 402 -2.95 7.19 10.78
N TYR A 403 -1.62 7.28 10.81
CA TYR A 403 -0.92 8.33 11.55
C TYR A 403 -1.31 9.72 11.04
N ASP A 404 -1.25 9.96 9.72
CA ASP A 404 -1.59 11.23 9.10
C ASP A 404 -3.06 11.59 9.30
N ALA A 405 -3.98 10.61 9.18
CA ALA A 405 -5.41 10.85 9.39
C ALA A 405 -5.72 11.31 10.83
N VAL A 406 -5.08 10.70 11.83
CA VAL A 406 -5.25 11.10 13.25
C VAL A 406 -4.57 12.45 13.53
N ALA A 407 -3.40 12.70 12.94
CA ALA A 407 -2.74 14.00 13.05
C ALA A 407 -3.60 15.13 12.44
N LEU A 408 -4.24 14.86 11.30
CA LEU A 408 -5.19 15.79 10.67
C LEU A 408 -6.42 16.03 11.57
N ALA A 409 -6.98 14.96 12.17
CA ALA A 409 -8.09 15.06 13.12
C ALA A 409 -7.70 15.94 14.34
N ALA A 410 -6.48 15.77 14.86
CA ALA A 410 -5.98 16.59 15.96
C ALA A 410 -5.78 18.07 15.57
N MET A 411 -5.36 18.34 14.32
CA MET A 411 -5.28 19.71 13.81
C MET A 411 -6.67 20.34 13.68
N LEU A 412 -7.65 19.60 13.13
CA LEU A 412 -9.04 20.03 13.03
C LEU A 412 -9.64 20.31 14.41
N ALA A 413 -9.36 19.48 15.41
CA ALA A 413 -9.81 19.65 16.79
C ALA A 413 -9.34 20.98 17.42
N ARG A 414 -8.20 21.50 17.00
CA ARG A 414 -7.61 22.76 17.49
C ARG A 414 -8.10 24.00 16.75
N GLU A 415 -8.82 23.84 15.63
CA GLU A 415 -9.37 24.97 14.88
C GLU A 415 -10.45 25.70 15.72
N PRO A 416 -10.40 27.06 15.80
CA PRO A 416 -11.37 27.82 16.56
C PRO A 416 -12.80 27.60 16.08
N GLY A 417 -13.69 27.27 16.99
CA GLY A 417 -15.12 27.05 16.68
C GLY A 417 -15.41 25.74 15.96
N ARG A 418 -14.47 24.79 15.96
CA ARG A 418 -14.54 23.52 15.19
C ARG A 418 -14.99 23.74 13.75
N GLY A 419 -14.42 24.75 13.11
CA GLY A 419 -14.65 25.27 11.78
C GLY A 419 -15.37 24.36 10.77
N ASP A 420 -15.57 24.84 9.57
CA ASP A 420 -16.04 24.02 8.47
C ASP A 420 -14.98 22.92 8.20
N ALA A 421 -15.25 21.69 8.70
CA ALA A 421 -14.33 20.55 8.57
C ALA A 421 -14.02 20.27 7.10
N GLN A 422 -15.01 20.41 6.22
CA GLN A 422 -14.83 20.26 4.78
C GLN A 422 -13.81 21.28 4.26
N ARG A 423 -14.00 22.56 4.56
CA ARG A 423 -13.08 23.62 4.13
C ARG A 423 -11.66 23.42 4.69
N PHE A 424 -11.54 22.88 5.90
CA PHE A 424 -10.25 22.57 6.48
C PHE A 424 -9.56 21.42 5.74
N ILE A 425 -10.28 20.33 5.44
CA ILE A 425 -9.77 19.16 4.75
C ILE A 425 -9.39 19.51 3.29
N GLU A 426 -10.20 20.30 2.60
CA GLU A 426 -10.02 20.69 1.19
C GLU A 426 -9.12 21.91 1.00
N GLN A 427 -8.34 22.31 2.01
CA GLN A 427 -7.48 23.48 1.87
C GLN A 427 -6.47 23.33 0.71
N PRO A 428 -6.32 24.35 -0.18
CA PRO A 428 -5.49 24.23 -1.39
C PRO A 428 -4.03 23.92 -1.15
N GLY A 429 -3.44 24.42 -0.04
CA GLY A 429 -2.05 24.16 0.33
C GLY A 429 -1.78 22.72 0.75
N GLY A 430 -2.82 22.02 1.16
CA GLY A 430 -2.71 20.65 1.63
C GLY A 430 -1.95 20.48 2.94
N PHE A 431 -1.43 19.29 3.15
CA PHE A 431 -0.80 18.84 4.39
C PHE A 431 0.53 18.16 4.12
N PHE A 432 1.47 18.36 5.01
CA PHE A 432 2.77 17.67 4.97
C PHE A 432 2.80 16.61 6.07
N GLY A 433 2.55 15.36 5.68
CA GLY A 433 2.46 14.20 6.56
C GLY A 433 3.69 13.30 6.55
N VAL A 434 3.52 12.10 7.06
CA VAL A 434 4.54 11.04 7.11
C VAL A 434 5.05 10.68 5.70
N ASP A 435 4.14 10.56 4.76
CA ASP A 435 4.43 10.22 3.37
C ASP A 435 4.45 11.48 2.46
N GLY A 436 4.94 12.61 2.98
CA GLY A 436 5.16 13.84 2.24
C GLY A 436 3.92 14.69 2.04
N LEU A 437 3.97 15.56 1.04
CA LEU A 437 2.93 16.53 0.73
C LEU A 437 1.74 15.87 0.05
N PHE A 438 0.53 16.15 0.53
CA PHE A 438 -0.73 15.76 -0.10
C PHE A 438 -1.83 16.80 0.13
N ARG A 439 -2.84 16.80 -0.73
CA ARG A 439 -4.10 17.53 -0.54
C ARG A 439 -5.29 16.72 -1.00
N PHE A 440 -6.45 17.02 -0.43
CA PHE A 440 -7.71 16.47 -0.93
C PHE A 440 -8.31 17.42 -1.95
N ARG A 441 -8.86 16.86 -3.03
CA ARG A 441 -9.65 17.59 -4.02
C ARG A 441 -11.11 17.67 -3.57
N PRO A 442 -11.90 18.63 -4.09
CA PRO A 442 -13.32 18.75 -3.75
C PRO A 442 -14.16 17.51 -4.10
N ASP A 443 -13.69 16.68 -5.04
CA ASP A 443 -14.31 15.41 -5.39
C ASP A 443 -13.96 14.26 -4.41
N GLY A 444 -13.24 14.55 -3.33
CA GLY A 444 -12.81 13.59 -2.31
C GLY A 444 -11.58 12.78 -2.67
N THR A 445 -11.06 12.91 -3.89
CA THR A 445 -9.80 12.25 -4.28
C THR A 445 -8.59 12.94 -3.68
N ILE A 446 -7.47 12.23 -3.64
CA ILE A 446 -6.21 12.78 -3.13
C ILE A 446 -5.26 13.14 -4.28
N GLU A 447 -4.48 14.19 -4.09
CA GLU A 447 -3.31 14.51 -4.89
C GLU A 447 -2.07 14.44 -4.01
N ARG A 448 -1.05 13.70 -4.47
CA ARG A 448 0.23 13.56 -3.75
C ARG A 448 1.39 14.12 -4.54
N ALA A 449 2.25 14.83 -3.86
CA ALA A 449 3.57 15.16 -4.40
C ALA A 449 4.48 13.93 -4.26
N LEU A 450 4.98 13.43 -5.39
CA LEU A 450 5.75 12.19 -5.46
C LEU A 450 7.17 12.45 -5.96
N SER A 451 8.14 11.84 -5.28
CA SER A 451 9.52 11.74 -5.73
C SER A 451 9.68 10.60 -6.73
N VAL A 452 10.61 10.73 -7.68
CA VAL A 452 11.07 9.61 -8.49
C VAL A 452 12.36 9.07 -7.89
N TYR A 453 12.38 7.77 -7.72
CA TYR A 453 13.51 7.01 -7.17
C TYR A 453 14.19 6.17 -8.23
N THR A 454 15.44 5.84 -7.97
CA THR A 454 16.17 4.77 -8.65
C THR A 454 16.71 3.76 -7.64
N ILE A 455 16.94 2.54 -8.12
CA ILE A 455 17.63 1.49 -7.35
C ILE A 455 19.11 1.54 -7.69
N GLN A 456 19.95 1.89 -6.72
CA GLN A 456 21.41 1.97 -6.92
C GLN A 456 22.16 1.36 -5.74
N SER A 457 23.05 0.42 -6.02
CA SER A 457 23.86 -0.26 -4.99
C SER A 457 23.02 -0.87 -3.85
N GLY A 458 21.88 -1.46 -4.19
CA GLY A 458 20.96 -2.08 -3.21
C GLY A 458 20.18 -1.11 -2.34
N GLN A 459 20.11 0.16 -2.73
CA GLN A 459 19.40 1.22 -2.02
C GLN A 459 18.50 2.04 -2.94
N PHE A 460 17.48 2.64 -2.37
CA PHE A 460 16.63 3.59 -3.06
C PHE A 460 17.24 4.99 -2.97
N ARG A 461 17.40 5.65 -4.11
CA ARG A 461 17.88 7.04 -4.19
C ARG A 461 16.87 7.90 -4.92
N VAL A 462 16.58 9.07 -4.38
CA VAL A 462 15.77 10.10 -5.05
C VAL A 462 16.59 10.69 -6.20
N ILE A 463 16.01 10.70 -7.40
CA ILE A 463 16.59 11.29 -8.62
C ILE A 463 15.78 12.48 -9.13
N SER A 464 14.51 12.59 -8.71
CA SER A 464 13.67 13.75 -8.92
C SER A 464 12.83 13.96 -7.65
N PRO A 465 13.12 14.98 -6.84
CA PRO A 465 12.41 15.19 -5.57
C PRO A 465 10.94 15.58 -5.81
N ALA A 466 10.10 15.30 -4.83
CA ALA A 466 8.76 15.84 -4.78
C ALA A 466 8.81 17.36 -4.58
N PRO A 467 7.83 18.13 -5.10
CA PRO A 467 7.71 19.55 -4.75
C PRO A 467 7.35 19.73 -3.27
N ASP A 468 7.86 20.79 -2.66
CA ASP A 468 7.55 21.16 -1.28
C ASP A 468 6.18 21.87 -1.12
N GLN A 469 5.60 22.27 -2.23
CA GLN A 469 4.33 23.01 -2.31
C GLN A 469 3.66 22.69 -3.64
N PHE A 470 2.33 22.65 -3.66
CA PHE A 470 1.59 22.57 -4.91
C PHE A 470 1.62 23.93 -5.65
N ASP A 471 1.66 23.87 -6.96
CA ASP A 471 1.64 25.07 -7.80
C ASP A 471 0.40 25.94 -7.49
N ASP A 472 0.59 27.26 -7.45
CA ASP A 472 -0.45 28.26 -7.20
C ASP A 472 -1.23 28.08 -5.87
N ALA A 473 -0.67 27.37 -4.90
CA ALA A 473 -1.28 27.13 -3.61
C ALA A 473 -0.49 27.82 -2.46
N PRO A 474 -1.14 28.12 -1.31
CA PRO A 474 -0.45 28.54 -0.12
C PRO A 474 0.43 27.41 0.44
N PRO A 475 1.42 27.72 1.30
CA PRO A 475 2.26 26.70 1.94
C PRO A 475 1.41 25.65 2.66
N PRO A 476 1.84 24.36 2.62
CA PRO A 476 1.10 23.28 3.27
C PRO A 476 1.17 23.39 4.80
N ARG A 477 0.16 22.84 5.47
CA ARG A 477 0.18 22.69 6.94
C ARG A 477 1.02 21.48 7.32
N ARG A 478 2.00 21.68 8.22
CA ARG A 478 2.82 20.58 8.75
C ARG A 478 2.10 19.86 9.87
N MET A 479 2.07 18.53 9.80
CA MET A 479 1.42 17.66 10.78
C MET A 479 2.35 17.27 11.94
N ASP A 480 3.69 17.42 11.76
CA ASP A 480 4.67 17.16 12.80
C ASP A 480 4.76 18.35 13.78
N ARG A 481 4.75 18.08 15.08
CA ARG A 481 4.95 19.09 16.13
C ARG A 481 6.42 19.48 16.35
N THR A 482 7.35 18.91 15.60
CA THR A 482 8.80 19.05 15.80
C THR A 482 9.44 20.18 14.98
N GLY A 483 8.70 21.25 14.67
CA GLY A 483 9.27 22.51 14.20
C GLY A 483 9.46 23.48 15.36
N PRO A 484 10.55 24.28 15.39
CA PRO A 484 10.67 25.32 16.40
C PRO A 484 9.51 26.30 16.27
N SER A 485 8.87 26.56 17.42
CA SER A 485 7.87 27.62 17.61
C SER A 485 8.47 29.00 17.31
#